data_fbd93312152a54a599c5c1b8eeb6683a
#
_entry.id   fbd93312152a54a599c5c1b8eeb6683a
#
_cell.length_a   1.000
_cell.length_b   1.000
_cell.length_c   1.000
_cell.angle_alpha   90.00
_cell.angle_beta   90.00
_cell.angle_gamma   90.00
#
_symmetry.space_group_name_H-M   'P 1'
#
loop_
_entity.id
_entity.type
_entity.pdbx_description
1 polymer ?
#
loop_
_entity_poly.entity_id
_entity_poly.type
_entity_poly.pdbx_seq_one_letter_code
_entity_poly.pdbx_strand_id
1 'polypeptide(L)'
;DIWAAIETILYSSGRKLHFKKRGDLPEIRAKQSTRGLVIDSSQSGLIVKYGKVIIPCKYKAKDLWLWDEEKAILAYLAEPELQDAHAVDQMSKGIITDTYRPCFASLVCKKIRGRLRVYVHITVEGKAISKRRKDSTPRHYYGKGNIGCDIGTQTIAYTSNTEVGLENLAERGNSIQHVERQEALILRAMERSRRAMNPNHYNENGTVKKGHKQWNFSKRYQKLKQRHQELCRIAAENRALAIREQVNHLRSLGDCFITEPPNAKKLQKR
;
A
#
# COMPACT_ATOMS: atom_id res chain seq x y z
N ASP A 1 -8.20 14.94 4.15
CA ASP A 1 -9.42 15.52 4.70
C ASP A 1 -9.08 16.84 5.42
N ILE A 2 -9.79 17.93 5.07
CA ILE A 2 -9.54 19.27 5.62
C ILE A 2 -9.80 19.28 7.13
N TRP A 3 -10.85 18.59 7.59
CA TRP A 3 -11.16 18.48 9.00
C TRP A 3 -10.07 17.80 9.82
N ALA A 4 -9.54 16.68 9.37
CA ALA A 4 -8.43 16.00 10.04
C ALA A 4 -7.18 16.88 10.13
N ALA A 5 -6.90 17.70 9.11
CA ALA A 5 -5.80 18.65 9.15
C ALA A 5 -6.04 19.81 10.13
N ILE A 6 -7.29 20.29 10.26
CA ILE A 6 -7.70 21.31 11.24
C ILE A 6 -7.62 20.73 12.65
N GLU A 7 -8.12 19.53 12.89
CA GLU A 7 -8.04 18.83 14.18
C GLU A 7 -6.58 18.62 14.61
N THR A 8 -5.70 18.28 13.66
CA THR A 8 -4.26 18.15 13.95
C THR A 8 -3.64 19.46 14.41
N ILE A 9 -4.12 20.61 13.94
CA ILE A 9 -3.63 21.93 14.38
C ILE A 9 -4.23 22.32 15.73
N LEU A 10 -5.53 22.08 15.91
CA LEU A 10 -6.25 22.49 17.12
C LEU A 10 -5.91 21.64 18.34
N TYR A 11 -5.70 20.31 18.15
CA TYR A 11 -5.62 19.34 19.23
C TYR A 11 -4.29 18.55 19.28
N SER A 12 -3.34 18.86 18.41
CA SER A 12 -2.04 18.18 18.39
C SER A 12 -0.89 19.15 18.04
N SER A 13 0.28 18.60 17.67
CA SER A 13 1.50 19.36 17.38
C SER A 13 1.55 20.04 16.01
N GLY A 14 0.48 20.01 15.24
CA GLY A 14 0.42 20.63 13.91
C GLY A 14 0.49 22.15 13.99
N ARG A 15 1.41 22.77 13.25
CA ARG A 15 1.63 24.23 13.28
C ARG A 15 1.07 24.97 12.06
N LYS A 16 0.80 24.27 10.95
CA LYS A 16 0.44 24.92 9.68
C LYS A 16 -0.36 23.97 8.77
N LEU A 17 -1.42 24.51 8.16
CA LEU A 17 -2.13 23.83 7.08
C LEU A 17 -1.27 23.82 5.80
N HIS A 18 -1.14 22.66 5.20
CA HIS A 18 -0.49 22.47 3.91
C HIS A 18 -1.54 22.10 2.87
N PHE A 19 -1.86 23.04 2.00
CA PHE A 19 -2.74 22.77 0.87
C PHE A 19 -1.96 22.10 -0.27
N LYS A 20 -2.52 21.03 -0.82
CA LYS A 20 -1.96 20.38 -2.00
C LYS A 20 -2.15 21.30 -3.23
N LYS A 21 -1.12 21.44 -4.03
CA LYS A 21 -1.18 22.18 -5.31
C LYS A 21 -1.83 21.30 -6.38
N ARG A 22 -2.30 21.95 -7.46
CA ARG A 22 -2.73 21.23 -8.67
C ARG A 22 -1.59 20.36 -9.18
N GLY A 23 -1.84 19.05 -9.37
CA GLY A 23 -0.82 18.06 -9.74
C GLY A 23 -0.18 17.32 -8.57
N ASP A 24 -0.38 17.74 -7.32
CA ASP A 24 0.12 17.05 -6.12
C ASP A 24 -0.89 16.03 -5.56
N LEU A 25 -2.02 15.84 -6.22
CA LEU A 25 -3.03 14.87 -5.82
C LEU A 25 -2.66 13.47 -6.34
N PRO A 26 -2.09 12.61 -5.50
CA PRO A 26 -1.75 11.24 -5.90
C PRO A 26 -2.97 10.33 -5.97
N GLU A 27 -4.09 10.76 -5.41
CA GLU A 27 -5.29 9.94 -5.26
C GLU A 27 -6.56 10.78 -5.36
N ILE A 28 -7.55 10.28 -6.10
CA ILE A 28 -8.94 10.75 -6.11
C ILE A 28 -9.78 9.62 -5.53
N ARG A 29 -10.47 9.85 -4.42
CA ARG A 29 -11.25 8.86 -3.70
C ARG A 29 -12.72 9.23 -3.69
N ALA A 30 -13.59 8.28 -4.05
CA ALA A 30 -15.02 8.38 -3.83
C ALA A 30 -15.37 7.96 -2.39
N LYS A 31 -16.44 8.52 -1.85
CA LYS A 31 -16.99 8.09 -0.55
C LYS A 31 -17.94 6.90 -0.69
N GLN A 32 -18.53 6.71 -1.87
CA GLN A 32 -19.52 5.68 -2.16
C GLN A 32 -19.33 5.17 -3.58
N SER A 33 -19.74 3.92 -3.84
CA SER A 33 -19.68 3.30 -5.18
C SER A 33 -20.60 3.94 -6.21
N THR A 34 -21.61 4.68 -5.77
CA THR A 34 -22.66 5.29 -6.62
C THR A 34 -22.45 6.76 -6.89
N ARG A 35 -21.49 7.42 -6.23
CA ARG A 35 -21.21 8.86 -6.40
C ARG A 35 -19.73 9.15 -6.55
N GLY A 36 -19.39 10.00 -7.51
CA GLY A 36 -18.01 10.39 -7.84
C GLY A 36 -17.36 9.38 -8.76
N LEU A 37 -16.71 8.36 -8.22
CA LEU A 37 -16.17 7.22 -8.98
C LEU A 37 -17.17 6.06 -8.89
N VAL A 38 -17.95 5.88 -9.94
CA VAL A 38 -18.96 4.82 -10.02
C VAL A 38 -18.33 3.58 -10.62
N ILE A 39 -18.49 2.44 -9.94
CA ILE A 39 -18.05 1.13 -10.42
C ILE A 39 -19.21 0.51 -11.20
N ASP A 40 -18.93 0.08 -12.42
CA ASP A 40 -19.95 -0.44 -13.33
C ASP A 40 -19.34 -1.54 -14.23
N SER A 41 -20.19 -2.21 -15.00
CA SER A 41 -19.82 -3.26 -15.94
C SER A 41 -19.94 -2.79 -17.39
N SER A 42 -19.15 -3.40 -18.26
CA SER A 42 -19.27 -3.26 -19.71
C SER A 42 -19.04 -4.61 -20.39
N GLN A 43 -19.26 -4.70 -21.69
CA GLN A 43 -18.96 -5.91 -22.48
C GLN A 43 -17.49 -6.34 -22.37
N SER A 44 -16.56 -5.40 -22.09
CA SER A 44 -15.14 -5.65 -21.95
C SER A 44 -14.68 -5.90 -20.50
N GLY A 45 -15.59 -6.00 -19.54
CA GLY A 45 -15.33 -6.20 -18.12
C GLY A 45 -15.62 -4.96 -17.25
N LEU A 46 -14.93 -4.85 -16.13
CA LEU A 46 -15.14 -3.81 -15.14
C LEU A 46 -14.69 -2.44 -15.64
N ILE A 47 -15.52 -1.43 -15.42
CA ILE A 47 -15.23 -0.03 -15.72
C ILE A 47 -15.43 0.85 -14.48
N VAL A 48 -14.74 1.98 -14.45
CA VAL A 48 -14.99 3.05 -13.47
C VAL A 48 -15.39 4.32 -14.22
N LYS A 49 -16.52 4.89 -13.86
CA LYS A 49 -17.06 6.13 -14.42
C LYS A 49 -16.74 7.30 -13.49
N TYR A 50 -16.26 8.40 -14.05
CA TYR A 50 -16.07 9.68 -13.34
C TYR A 50 -16.69 10.81 -14.16
N GLY A 51 -17.89 11.21 -13.81
CA GLY A 51 -18.68 12.11 -14.63
C GLY A 51 -18.92 11.51 -16.03
N LYS A 52 -18.45 12.19 -17.09
CA LYS A 52 -18.53 11.71 -18.47
C LYS A 52 -17.38 10.80 -18.90
N VAL A 53 -16.35 10.63 -18.03
CA VAL A 53 -15.17 9.83 -18.36
C VAL A 53 -15.40 8.38 -17.97
N ILE A 54 -15.19 7.47 -18.92
CA ILE A 54 -15.26 6.01 -18.71
C ILE A 54 -13.85 5.46 -18.74
N ILE A 55 -13.46 4.79 -17.66
CA ILE A 55 -12.12 4.23 -17.47
C ILE A 55 -12.22 2.71 -17.43
N PRO A 56 -11.80 1.99 -18.49
CA PRO A 56 -11.78 0.53 -18.47
C PRO A 56 -10.67 0.03 -17.54
N CYS A 57 -11.00 -0.94 -16.68
CA CYS A 57 -10.04 -1.63 -15.86
C CYS A 57 -9.24 -2.62 -16.71
N LYS A 58 -7.91 -2.61 -16.57
CA LYS A 58 -7.02 -3.52 -17.28
C LYS A 58 -6.14 -4.25 -16.28
N TYR A 59 -6.01 -5.54 -16.45
CA TYR A 59 -5.12 -6.40 -15.67
C TYR A 59 -4.39 -7.38 -16.59
N LYS A 60 -3.36 -8.01 -16.04
CA LYS A 60 -2.58 -8.97 -16.81
C LYS A 60 -3.37 -10.26 -17.02
N ALA A 61 -3.42 -10.76 -18.24
CA ALA A 61 -4.11 -12.01 -18.58
C ALA A 61 -3.64 -13.23 -17.77
N LYS A 62 -2.42 -13.18 -17.20
CA LYS A 62 -1.86 -14.25 -16.37
C LYS A 62 -2.21 -14.16 -14.87
N ASP A 63 -2.92 -13.10 -14.46
CA ASP A 63 -3.29 -12.87 -13.07
C ASP A 63 -4.68 -13.45 -12.81
N LEU A 64 -4.74 -14.75 -12.59
CA LEU A 64 -5.98 -15.50 -12.37
C LEU A 64 -6.76 -14.99 -11.15
N TRP A 65 -6.04 -14.52 -10.13
CA TRP A 65 -6.69 -13.98 -8.92
C TRP A 65 -7.46 -12.70 -9.21
N LEU A 66 -6.91 -11.77 -10.00
CA LEU A 66 -7.64 -10.56 -10.40
C LEU A 66 -8.86 -10.88 -11.28
N TRP A 67 -8.79 -11.95 -12.07
CA TRP A 67 -9.95 -12.43 -12.83
C TRP A 67 -11.06 -12.95 -11.92
N ASP A 68 -10.73 -13.71 -10.88
CA ASP A 68 -11.70 -14.21 -9.91
C ASP A 68 -12.31 -13.04 -9.10
N GLU A 69 -11.52 -12.07 -8.68
CA GLU A 69 -11.95 -10.85 -7.99
C GLU A 69 -12.89 -10.01 -8.87
N GLU A 70 -12.57 -9.85 -10.15
CA GLU A 70 -13.44 -9.13 -11.10
C GLU A 70 -14.77 -9.85 -11.29
N LYS A 71 -14.75 -11.16 -11.49
CA LYS A 71 -15.98 -11.96 -11.64
C LYS A 71 -16.89 -11.81 -10.43
N ALA A 72 -16.35 -11.82 -9.23
CA ALA A 72 -17.10 -11.63 -8.01
C ALA A 72 -17.77 -10.24 -7.91
N ILE A 73 -17.11 -9.19 -8.40
CA ILE A 73 -17.71 -7.84 -8.49
C ILE A 73 -18.78 -7.81 -9.60
N LEU A 74 -18.49 -8.39 -10.75
CA LEU A 74 -19.44 -8.41 -11.88
C LEU A 74 -20.70 -9.20 -11.54
N ALA A 75 -20.59 -10.32 -10.81
CA ALA A 75 -21.72 -11.09 -10.32
C ALA A 75 -22.66 -10.21 -9.45
N TYR A 76 -22.09 -9.46 -8.51
CA TYR A 76 -22.89 -8.52 -7.70
C TYR A 76 -23.59 -7.44 -8.54
N LEU A 77 -22.89 -6.89 -9.55
CA LEU A 77 -23.45 -5.83 -10.38
C LEU A 77 -24.54 -6.34 -11.34
N ALA A 78 -24.46 -7.62 -11.73
CA ALA A 78 -25.43 -8.24 -12.67
C ALA A 78 -26.74 -8.67 -12.00
N GLU A 79 -26.71 -8.97 -10.70
CA GLU A 79 -27.83 -9.54 -9.97
C GLU A 79 -28.44 -8.51 -8.98
N PRO A 80 -29.59 -7.88 -9.32
CA PRO A 80 -30.24 -6.92 -8.43
C PRO A 80 -30.61 -7.48 -7.06
N GLU A 81 -30.91 -8.78 -6.99
CA GLU A 81 -31.28 -9.48 -5.75
C GLU A 81 -30.14 -9.50 -4.73
N LEU A 82 -28.88 -9.49 -5.17
CA LEU A 82 -27.71 -9.40 -4.31
C LEU A 82 -27.50 -7.99 -3.73
N GLN A 83 -28.25 -6.99 -4.22
CA GLN A 83 -28.16 -5.61 -3.73
C GLN A 83 -29.11 -5.34 -2.57
N ASP A 84 -29.97 -6.31 -2.22
CA ASP A 84 -30.81 -6.22 -1.05
C ASP A 84 -30.00 -6.27 0.27
N ALA A 85 -30.51 -5.60 1.32
CA ALA A 85 -29.84 -5.48 2.61
C ALA A 85 -29.58 -6.84 3.27
N HIS A 86 -30.50 -7.81 3.09
CA HIS A 86 -30.35 -9.16 3.62
C HIS A 86 -29.22 -9.93 2.92
N ALA A 87 -29.15 -9.86 1.59
CA ALA A 87 -28.07 -10.48 0.81
C ALA A 87 -26.70 -9.89 1.17
N VAL A 88 -26.62 -8.58 1.39
CA VAL A 88 -25.40 -7.89 1.83
C VAL A 88 -24.96 -8.37 3.23
N ASP A 89 -25.89 -8.53 4.16
CA ASP A 89 -25.58 -9.10 5.49
C ASP A 89 -25.07 -10.55 5.39
N GLN A 90 -25.66 -11.36 4.52
CA GLN A 90 -25.19 -12.73 4.25
C GLN A 90 -23.78 -12.76 3.61
N MET A 91 -23.46 -11.83 2.72
CA MET A 91 -22.10 -11.69 2.16
C MET A 91 -21.09 -11.32 3.25
N SER A 92 -21.41 -10.37 4.13
CA SER A 92 -20.52 -9.95 5.21
C SER A 92 -20.29 -11.08 6.24
N LYS A 93 -21.27 -11.95 6.45
CA LYS A 93 -21.16 -13.16 7.27
C LYS A 93 -20.47 -14.32 6.55
N GLY A 94 -20.15 -14.17 5.26
CA GLY A 94 -19.50 -15.20 4.44
C GLY A 94 -20.40 -16.40 4.12
N ILE A 95 -21.72 -16.23 4.18
CA ILE A 95 -22.73 -17.22 3.76
C ILE A 95 -22.81 -17.23 2.23
N ILE A 96 -22.93 -16.05 1.61
CA ILE A 96 -22.78 -15.87 0.17
C ILE A 96 -21.28 -15.74 -0.11
N THR A 97 -20.74 -16.64 -0.92
CA THR A 97 -19.33 -16.66 -1.33
C THR A 97 -19.22 -16.30 -2.81
N ASP A 98 -17.98 -16.01 -3.24
CA ASP A 98 -17.64 -15.72 -4.65
C ASP A 98 -18.33 -14.48 -5.24
N THR A 99 -18.83 -13.59 -4.37
CA THR A 99 -19.50 -12.34 -4.74
C THR A 99 -18.98 -11.21 -3.88
N TYR A 100 -18.72 -10.05 -4.50
CA TYR A 100 -18.22 -8.86 -3.82
C TYR A 100 -19.10 -7.64 -4.06
N ARG A 101 -19.55 -7.04 -2.98
CA ARG A 101 -20.17 -5.73 -3.00
C ARG A 101 -19.09 -4.63 -3.09
N PRO A 102 -19.04 -3.82 -4.15
CA PRO A 102 -18.14 -2.67 -4.20
C PRO A 102 -18.63 -1.54 -3.29
N CYS A 103 -17.80 -1.13 -2.33
CA CYS A 103 -18.12 -0.06 -1.38
C CYS A 103 -17.72 1.31 -1.92
N PHE A 104 -16.50 1.46 -2.38
CA PHE A 104 -16.00 2.67 -3.02
C PHE A 104 -14.76 2.38 -3.87
N ALA A 105 -14.44 3.33 -4.77
CA ALA A 105 -13.22 3.27 -5.55
C ALA A 105 -12.31 4.47 -5.29
N SER A 106 -11.03 4.30 -5.55
CA SER A 106 -10.08 5.40 -5.68
C SER A 106 -9.19 5.24 -6.92
N LEU A 107 -8.89 6.35 -7.56
CA LEU A 107 -7.91 6.44 -8.64
C LEU A 107 -6.58 6.89 -8.04
N VAL A 108 -5.58 6.04 -8.10
CA VAL A 108 -4.26 6.27 -7.53
C VAL A 108 -3.23 6.43 -8.64
N CYS A 109 -2.57 7.60 -8.66
CA CYS A 109 -1.51 7.88 -9.61
C CYS A 109 -0.15 7.51 -9.01
N LYS A 110 0.57 6.59 -9.64
CA LYS A 110 1.92 6.17 -9.23
C LYS A 110 2.93 6.44 -10.35
N LYS A 111 4.06 7.03 -10.01
CA LYS A 111 5.18 7.17 -10.94
C LYS A 111 6.09 5.96 -10.81
N ILE A 112 6.13 5.10 -11.84
CA ILE A 112 6.92 3.88 -11.87
C ILE A 112 7.91 3.98 -13.02
N ARG A 113 9.21 3.88 -12.74
CA ARG A 113 10.31 4.02 -13.71
C ARG A 113 10.15 5.29 -14.58
N GLY A 114 9.80 6.42 -13.94
CA GLY A 114 9.60 7.71 -14.59
C GLY A 114 8.28 7.88 -15.35
N ARG A 115 7.46 6.84 -15.50
CA ARG A 115 6.15 6.88 -16.20
C ARG A 115 5.02 6.96 -15.19
N LEU A 116 4.06 7.85 -15.45
CA LEU A 116 2.83 7.92 -14.66
C LEU A 116 1.94 6.73 -15.02
N ARG A 117 1.46 6.05 -13.98
CA ARG A 117 0.47 4.95 -14.08
C ARG A 117 -0.69 5.24 -13.17
N VAL A 118 -1.90 5.01 -13.66
CA VAL A 118 -3.13 5.15 -12.90
C VAL A 118 -3.60 3.74 -12.52
N TYR A 119 -3.93 3.56 -11.25
CA TYR A 119 -4.49 2.34 -10.70
C TYR A 119 -5.86 2.65 -10.13
N VAL A 120 -6.78 1.73 -10.31
CA VAL A 120 -8.05 1.72 -9.60
C VAL A 120 -7.88 0.83 -8.38
N HIS A 121 -8.15 1.38 -7.21
CA HIS A 121 -8.31 0.61 -5.97
C HIS A 121 -9.80 0.54 -5.67
N ILE A 122 -10.36 -0.65 -5.64
CA ILE A 122 -11.76 -0.91 -5.31
C ILE A 122 -11.78 -1.56 -3.93
N THR A 123 -12.50 -0.94 -3.00
CA THR A 123 -12.78 -1.56 -1.70
C THR A 123 -14.06 -2.34 -1.84
N VAL A 124 -14.00 -3.60 -1.48
CA VAL A 124 -15.11 -4.55 -1.58
C VAL A 124 -15.46 -5.12 -0.21
N GLU A 125 -16.69 -5.52 -0.04
CA GLU A 125 -17.23 -6.27 1.08
C GLU A 125 -17.61 -7.67 0.61
N GLY A 126 -17.26 -8.70 1.38
CA GLY A 126 -17.49 -10.10 1.06
C GLY A 126 -16.36 -10.99 1.57
N LYS A 127 -16.53 -12.31 1.44
CA LYS A 127 -15.50 -13.28 1.84
C LYS A 127 -14.34 -13.26 0.86
N ALA A 128 -13.13 -12.98 1.37
CA ALA A 128 -11.93 -12.89 0.54
C ALA A 128 -11.68 -14.18 -0.27
N ILE A 129 -11.53 -14.03 -1.59
CA ILE A 129 -11.19 -15.13 -2.49
C ILE A 129 -9.74 -15.55 -2.26
N SER A 130 -9.53 -16.83 -2.01
CA SER A 130 -8.19 -17.38 -1.84
C SER A 130 -7.45 -17.47 -3.15
N LYS A 131 -6.18 -17.00 -3.16
CA LYS A 131 -5.33 -17.13 -4.34
C LYS A 131 -5.09 -18.59 -4.69
N ARG A 132 -5.33 -18.94 -5.95
CA ARG A 132 -5.14 -20.29 -6.49
C ARG A 132 -3.92 -20.36 -7.40
N ARG A 133 -3.35 -21.55 -7.53
CA ARG A 133 -2.35 -21.89 -8.55
C ARG A 133 -3.09 -22.18 -9.87
N LYS A 134 -2.33 -22.43 -10.93
CA LYS A 134 -2.90 -22.79 -12.25
C LYS A 134 -3.69 -24.10 -12.25
N ASP A 135 -3.36 -24.98 -11.33
CA ASP A 135 -4.04 -26.28 -11.10
C ASP A 135 -5.26 -26.17 -10.18
N SER A 136 -5.73 -24.93 -9.93
CA SER A 136 -6.84 -24.62 -9.02
C SER A 136 -6.59 -24.92 -7.55
N THR A 137 -5.42 -25.42 -7.16
CA THR A 137 -5.08 -25.63 -5.75
C THR A 137 -4.83 -24.30 -5.04
N PRO A 138 -5.11 -24.20 -3.72
CA PRO A 138 -4.78 -23.00 -2.95
C PRO A 138 -3.29 -22.68 -3.03
N ARG A 139 -2.96 -21.41 -3.25
CA ARG A 139 -1.56 -20.97 -3.32
C ARG A 139 -0.85 -21.04 -1.96
N HIS A 140 -1.60 -20.82 -0.89
CA HIS A 140 -1.11 -20.88 0.49
C HIS A 140 -1.98 -21.83 1.29
N TYR A 141 -1.34 -22.67 2.08
CA TYR A 141 -2.01 -23.49 3.06
C TYR A 141 -2.28 -22.67 4.32
N TYR A 142 -3.39 -22.98 4.99
CA TYR A 142 -3.72 -22.45 6.30
C TYR A 142 -3.65 -23.62 7.28
N GLY A 143 -2.78 -23.49 8.27
CA GLY A 143 -2.70 -24.43 9.39
C GLY A 143 -3.94 -24.34 10.27
N LYS A 144 -4.05 -25.28 11.20
CA LYS A 144 -5.08 -25.25 12.24
C LYS A 144 -4.42 -25.28 13.61
N GLY A 145 -5.01 -24.58 14.57
CA GLY A 145 -4.55 -24.52 15.94
C GLY A 145 -3.91 -23.22 16.34
N ASN A 146 -3.38 -23.17 17.55
CA ASN A 146 -2.87 -21.96 18.17
C ASN A 146 -1.42 -21.69 17.79
N ILE A 147 -1.10 -20.42 17.57
CA ILE A 147 0.26 -19.90 17.40
C ILE A 147 0.47 -18.83 18.45
N GLY A 148 1.42 -19.04 19.35
CA GLY A 148 1.95 -18.00 20.24
C GLY A 148 2.97 -17.16 19.48
N CYS A 149 2.83 -15.84 19.48
CA CYS A 149 3.78 -14.93 18.84
C CYS A 149 4.21 -13.84 19.80
N ASP A 150 5.52 -13.68 19.95
CA ASP A 150 6.14 -12.51 20.57
C ASP A 150 6.78 -11.65 19.48
N ILE A 151 6.28 -10.41 19.31
CA ILE A 151 6.69 -9.50 18.26
C ILE A 151 7.65 -8.47 18.85
N GLY A 152 8.94 -8.71 18.68
CA GLY A 152 9.99 -7.76 19.01
C GLY A 152 10.22 -6.71 17.90
N THR A 153 11.16 -5.81 18.12
CA THR A 153 11.53 -4.75 17.15
C THR A 153 12.31 -5.28 15.95
N GLN A 154 13.06 -6.36 16.12
CA GLN A 154 13.91 -6.97 15.08
C GLN A 154 13.65 -8.45 14.87
N THR A 155 12.98 -9.09 15.83
CA THR A 155 12.73 -10.54 15.83
C THR A 155 11.26 -10.84 16.05
N ILE A 156 10.82 -11.96 15.51
CA ILE A 156 9.54 -12.57 15.84
C ILE A 156 9.83 -13.96 16.37
N ALA A 157 9.54 -14.20 17.65
CA ALA A 157 9.51 -15.53 18.22
C ALA A 157 8.12 -16.11 18.05
N TYR A 158 8.01 -17.37 17.67
CA TYR A 158 6.73 -18.03 17.52
C TYR A 158 6.81 -19.49 17.96
N THR A 159 5.69 -20.00 18.41
CA THR A 159 5.49 -21.41 18.76
C THR A 159 4.13 -21.87 18.27
N SER A 160 4.09 -23.05 17.68
CA SER A 160 2.88 -23.73 17.22
C SER A 160 2.92 -25.19 17.65
N ASN A 161 1.90 -25.94 17.31
CA ASN A 161 1.90 -27.37 17.58
C ASN A 161 2.96 -28.16 16.79
N THR A 162 3.47 -27.61 15.70
CA THR A 162 4.38 -28.28 14.77
C THR A 162 5.76 -27.67 14.71
N GLU A 163 5.91 -26.40 15.07
CA GLU A 163 7.16 -25.67 14.88
C GLU A 163 7.34 -24.61 15.97
N VAL A 164 8.59 -24.42 16.39
CA VAL A 164 9.05 -23.32 17.24
C VAL A 164 10.15 -22.62 16.50
N GLY A 165 10.09 -21.29 16.44
CA GLY A 165 11.08 -20.51 15.70
C GLY A 165 11.31 -19.12 16.27
N LEU A 166 12.51 -18.62 15.95
CA LEU A 166 12.91 -17.23 16.15
C LEU A 166 13.39 -16.68 14.83
N GLU A 167 12.64 -15.75 14.25
CA GLU A 167 13.00 -15.13 13.00
C GLU A 167 13.57 -13.73 13.19
N ASN A 168 14.70 -13.47 12.54
CA ASN A 168 15.28 -12.15 12.46
C ASN A 168 14.75 -11.43 11.22
N LEU A 169 13.96 -10.39 11.42
CA LEU A 169 13.38 -9.60 10.34
C LEU A 169 14.44 -8.93 9.44
N ALA A 170 15.62 -8.63 10.00
CA ALA A 170 16.72 -8.03 9.24
C ALA A 170 17.34 -9.01 8.24
N GLU A 171 17.40 -10.30 8.55
CA GLU A 171 17.99 -11.32 7.65
C GLU A 171 17.14 -11.55 6.41
N ARG A 172 15.82 -11.46 6.54
CA ARG A 172 14.90 -11.47 5.37
C ARG A 172 15.03 -10.21 4.51
N GLY A 173 15.67 -9.18 5.04
CA GLY A 173 15.84 -7.87 4.43
C GLY A 173 17.13 -7.67 3.62
N ASN A 174 17.86 -8.72 3.22
CA ASN A 174 19.11 -8.55 2.44
C ASN A 174 18.93 -7.71 1.17
N SER A 175 17.79 -7.84 0.49
CA SER A 175 17.42 -6.98 -0.64
C SER A 175 17.19 -5.53 -0.23
N ILE A 176 16.80 -5.28 1.01
CA ILE A 176 16.57 -3.93 1.58
C ILE A 176 17.92 -3.27 1.87
N GLN A 177 18.87 -3.96 2.49
CA GLN A 177 20.21 -3.44 2.78
C GLN A 177 20.95 -3.00 1.51
N HIS A 178 20.83 -3.76 0.43
CA HIS A 178 21.39 -3.38 -0.86
C HIS A 178 20.77 -2.08 -1.40
N VAL A 179 19.46 -1.90 -1.28
CA VAL A 179 18.76 -0.68 -1.68
C VAL A 179 19.19 0.50 -0.81
N GLU A 180 19.32 0.34 0.51
CA GLU A 180 19.75 1.38 1.43
C GLU A 180 21.16 1.89 1.11
N ARG A 181 22.09 1.00 0.76
CA ARG A 181 23.42 1.40 0.30
C ARG A 181 23.38 2.24 -0.96
N GLN A 182 22.56 1.83 -1.94
CA GLN A 182 22.38 2.60 -3.17
C GLN A 182 21.71 3.95 -2.91
N GLU A 183 20.73 4.00 -2.01
CA GLU A 183 20.06 5.22 -1.57
C GLU A 183 21.05 6.21 -0.97
N ALA A 184 21.91 5.78 -0.05
CA ALA A 184 22.94 6.61 0.58
C ALA A 184 23.90 7.22 -0.48
N LEU A 185 24.31 6.44 -1.47
CA LEU A 185 25.17 6.93 -2.56
C LEU A 185 24.46 8.00 -3.41
N ILE A 186 23.18 7.81 -3.72
CA ILE A 186 22.39 8.78 -4.49
C ILE A 186 22.18 10.06 -3.69
N LEU A 187 21.83 9.97 -2.40
CA LEU A 187 21.67 11.14 -1.54
C LEU A 187 22.96 11.97 -1.47
N ARG A 188 24.12 11.34 -1.33
CA ARG A 188 25.43 12.02 -1.39
C ARG A 188 25.66 12.70 -2.74
N ALA A 189 25.29 12.05 -3.84
CA ALA A 189 25.41 12.62 -5.19
C ALA A 189 24.44 13.79 -5.41
N MET A 190 23.22 13.70 -4.88
CA MET A 190 22.24 14.79 -4.90
C MET A 190 22.75 15.98 -4.09
N GLU A 191 23.31 15.75 -2.89
CA GLU A 191 23.85 16.82 -2.06
C GLU A 191 25.01 17.55 -2.75
N ARG A 192 25.95 16.80 -3.34
CA ARG A 192 27.05 17.41 -4.13
C ARG A 192 26.50 18.26 -5.28
N SER A 193 25.51 17.77 -6.01
CA SER A 193 24.89 18.50 -7.12
C SER A 193 24.12 19.76 -6.66
N ARG A 194 23.44 19.67 -5.51
CA ARG A 194 22.73 20.79 -4.90
C ARG A 194 23.70 21.88 -4.43
N ARG A 195 24.79 21.48 -3.80
CA ARG A 195 25.83 22.41 -3.32
C ARG A 195 26.52 23.14 -4.46
N ALA A 196 26.88 22.43 -5.53
CA ALA A 196 27.49 23.01 -6.72
C ALA A 196 26.61 24.09 -7.39
N MET A 197 25.28 23.90 -7.38
CA MET A 197 24.35 24.87 -7.97
C MET A 197 24.00 26.03 -7.04
N ASN A 198 24.28 25.94 -5.74
CA ASN A 198 23.86 26.91 -4.75
C ASN A 198 24.97 27.16 -3.71
N PRO A 199 26.20 27.55 -4.11
CA PRO A 199 27.31 27.69 -3.18
C PRO A 199 27.04 28.72 -2.07
N ASN A 200 26.34 29.79 -2.39
CA ASN A 200 26.02 30.88 -1.45
C ASN A 200 25.03 30.47 -0.33
N HIS A 201 24.38 29.31 -0.45
CA HIS A 201 23.46 28.81 0.56
C HIS A 201 24.12 27.98 1.67
N TYR A 202 25.44 27.79 1.58
CA TYR A 202 26.21 26.98 2.52
C TYR A 202 27.19 27.86 3.31
N ASN A 203 27.44 27.46 4.55
CA ASN A 203 28.52 27.98 5.39
C ASN A 203 29.85 27.33 4.98
N GLU A 204 31.01 27.88 5.46
CA GLU A 204 32.32 27.32 5.22
C GLU A 204 32.48 25.88 5.74
N ASN A 205 31.82 25.56 6.85
CA ASN A 205 31.75 24.19 7.39
C ASN A 205 30.84 23.25 6.61
N GLY A 206 30.24 23.69 5.49
CA GLY A 206 29.40 22.90 4.62
C GLY A 206 27.96 22.72 5.08
N THR A 207 27.55 23.31 6.20
CA THR A 207 26.14 23.30 6.64
C THR A 207 25.31 24.32 5.86
N VAL A 208 24.00 24.08 5.76
CA VAL A 208 23.08 25.00 5.10
C VAL A 208 22.84 26.24 5.98
N LYS A 209 23.01 27.44 5.46
CA LYS A 209 22.70 28.70 6.15
C LYS A 209 21.25 28.72 6.63
N LYS A 210 20.94 29.35 7.74
CA LYS A 210 19.56 29.53 8.24
C LYS A 210 18.75 30.48 7.33
N GLY A 211 17.42 30.42 7.40
CA GLY A 211 16.48 31.29 6.69
C GLY A 211 15.90 30.69 5.41
N HIS A 212 14.94 31.41 4.82
CA HIS A 212 14.29 31.00 3.56
C HIS A 212 15.26 31.06 2.38
N LYS A 213 15.23 30.05 1.51
CA LYS A 213 16.10 29.94 0.34
C LYS A 213 15.34 29.49 -0.88
N GLN A 214 15.68 30.07 -2.01
CA GLN A 214 15.25 29.59 -3.31
C GLN A 214 16.34 28.69 -3.89
N TRP A 215 16.02 27.39 -4.02
CA TRP A 215 16.96 26.39 -4.49
C TRP A 215 16.94 26.24 -6.01
N ASN A 216 18.10 26.28 -6.62
CA ASN A 216 18.29 25.95 -8.03
C ASN A 216 18.75 24.50 -8.15
N PHE A 217 18.08 23.74 -9.04
CA PHE A 217 18.37 22.32 -9.23
C PHE A 217 18.81 22.03 -10.66
N SER A 218 19.97 21.41 -10.81
CA SER A 218 20.47 20.94 -12.10
C SER A 218 19.62 19.81 -12.68
N LYS A 219 19.70 19.59 -14.00
CA LYS A 219 19.10 18.42 -14.65
C LYS A 219 19.61 17.11 -14.06
N ARG A 220 20.90 17.07 -13.63
CA ARG A 220 21.51 15.92 -12.94
C ARG A 220 20.83 15.66 -11.60
N TYR A 221 20.61 16.70 -10.80
CA TYR A 221 19.88 16.58 -9.51
C TYR A 221 18.48 16.02 -9.72
N GLN A 222 17.76 16.50 -10.72
CA GLN A 222 16.39 16.01 -11.01
C GLN A 222 16.38 14.52 -11.41
N LYS A 223 17.35 14.07 -12.22
CA LYS A 223 17.50 12.65 -12.57
C LYS A 223 17.82 11.80 -11.33
N LEU A 224 18.73 12.26 -10.46
CA LEU A 224 19.06 11.57 -9.21
C LEU A 224 17.85 11.51 -8.28
N LYS A 225 17.07 12.59 -8.16
CA LYS A 225 15.83 12.61 -7.39
C LYS A 225 14.82 11.57 -7.89
N GLN A 226 14.65 11.43 -9.21
CA GLN A 226 13.78 10.40 -9.77
C GLN A 226 14.27 8.99 -9.45
N ARG A 227 15.60 8.77 -9.53
CA ARG A 227 16.20 7.47 -9.17
C ARG A 227 16.03 7.16 -7.68
N HIS A 228 16.22 8.15 -6.80
CA HIS A 228 15.98 8.01 -5.37
C HIS A 228 14.52 7.61 -5.08
N GLN A 229 13.55 8.31 -5.69
CA GLN A 229 12.13 7.98 -5.54
C GLN A 229 11.81 6.54 -5.98
N GLU A 230 12.44 6.06 -7.05
CA GLU A 230 12.27 4.68 -7.50
C GLU A 230 12.88 3.67 -6.53
N LEU A 231 14.06 3.95 -5.95
CA LEU A 231 14.65 3.10 -4.91
C LEU A 231 13.78 3.03 -3.65
N CYS A 232 13.26 4.16 -3.18
CA CYS A 232 12.33 4.18 -2.04
C CYS A 232 11.07 3.33 -2.32
N ARG A 233 10.55 3.40 -3.56
CA ARG A 233 9.42 2.57 -3.97
C ARG A 233 9.77 1.08 -3.94
N ILE A 234 10.93 0.69 -4.49
CA ILE A 234 11.42 -0.70 -4.49
C ILE A 234 11.62 -1.19 -3.05
N ALA A 235 12.23 -0.37 -2.19
CA ALA A 235 12.42 -0.71 -0.78
C ALA A 235 11.08 -0.97 -0.06
N ALA A 236 10.08 -0.12 -0.31
CA ALA A 236 8.75 -0.29 0.26
C ALA A 236 8.05 -1.58 -0.24
N GLU A 237 8.19 -1.90 -1.51
CA GLU A 237 7.64 -3.14 -2.09
C GLU A 237 8.34 -4.39 -1.54
N ASN A 238 9.66 -4.36 -1.40
CA ASN A 238 10.44 -5.46 -0.82
C ASN A 238 10.05 -5.70 0.65
N ARG A 239 9.89 -4.63 1.46
CA ARG A 239 9.40 -4.76 2.84
C ARG A 239 8.01 -5.37 2.89
N ALA A 240 7.09 -4.89 2.05
CA ALA A 240 5.74 -5.43 1.98
C ALA A 240 5.72 -6.90 1.55
N LEU A 241 6.63 -7.30 0.66
CA LEU A 241 6.78 -8.70 0.25
C LEU A 241 7.29 -9.57 1.41
N ALA A 242 8.36 -9.14 2.08
CA ALA A 242 8.92 -9.86 3.23
C ALA A 242 7.89 -10.05 4.36
N ILE A 243 7.11 -9.01 4.68
CA ILE A 243 6.02 -9.10 5.66
C ILE A 243 4.95 -10.10 5.22
N ARG A 244 4.56 -10.10 3.94
CA ARG A 244 3.56 -11.06 3.43
C ARG A 244 4.07 -12.50 3.47
N GLU A 245 5.33 -12.73 3.15
CA GLU A 245 5.95 -14.05 3.24
C GLU A 245 5.94 -14.55 4.68
N GLN A 246 6.29 -13.68 5.63
CA GLN A 246 6.23 -13.98 7.05
C GLN A 246 4.81 -14.31 7.52
N VAL A 247 3.84 -13.47 7.19
CA VAL A 247 2.44 -13.71 7.54
C VAL A 247 1.92 -15.02 6.94
N ASN A 248 2.28 -15.32 5.68
CA ASN A 248 1.87 -16.58 5.05
C ASN A 248 2.52 -17.79 5.72
N HIS A 249 3.79 -17.67 6.15
CA HIS A 249 4.46 -18.73 6.89
C HIS A 249 3.75 -18.98 8.23
N LEU A 250 3.56 -17.96 9.05
CA LEU A 250 2.85 -18.10 10.33
C LEU A 250 1.44 -18.67 10.13
N ARG A 251 0.67 -18.19 9.15
CA ARG A 251 -0.67 -18.73 8.85
C ARG A 251 -0.66 -20.18 8.36
N SER A 252 0.45 -20.68 7.85
CA SER A 252 0.57 -22.10 7.51
C SER A 252 0.73 -22.99 8.74
N LEU A 253 1.10 -22.41 9.89
CA LEU A 253 1.29 -23.13 11.15
C LEU A 253 0.02 -23.20 12.01
N GLY A 254 -0.94 -22.26 11.82
CA GLY A 254 -2.20 -22.24 12.57
C GLY A 254 -3.14 -21.13 12.14
N ASP A 255 -4.32 -21.09 12.71
CA ASP A 255 -5.40 -20.14 12.40
C ASP A 255 -5.78 -19.23 13.58
N CYS A 256 -5.33 -19.54 14.79
CA CYS A 256 -5.54 -18.72 15.98
C CYS A 256 -4.22 -18.14 16.47
N PHE A 257 -4.09 -16.80 16.44
CA PHE A 257 -2.89 -16.09 16.87
C PHE A 257 -3.06 -15.55 18.28
N ILE A 258 -2.16 -15.92 19.17
CA ILE A 258 -2.06 -15.43 20.54
C ILE A 258 -0.82 -14.55 20.63
N THR A 259 -0.99 -13.26 20.91
CA THR A 259 0.10 -12.31 21.01
C THR A 259 -0.14 -11.32 22.15
N GLU A 260 0.93 -10.79 22.73
CA GLU A 260 0.79 -9.70 23.67
C GLU A 260 0.25 -8.44 22.97
N PRO A 261 -0.62 -7.66 23.63
CA PRO A 261 -1.10 -6.42 23.04
C PRO A 261 0.09 -5.46 22.81
N PRO A 262 0.29 -4.96 21.57
CA PRO A 262 1.44 -4.12 21.26
C PRO A 262 1.38 -2.81 22.04
N ASN A 263 2.33 -2.60 22.94
CA ASN A 263 2.45 -1.35 23.67
C ASN A 263 3.27 -0.33 22.86
N ALA A 264 2.64 0.29 21.87
CA ALA A 264 3.26 1.26 20.97
C ALA A 264 3.98 2.41 21.71
N LYS A 265 3.47 2.82 22.89
CA LYS A 265 4.09 3.87 23.72
C LYS A 265 5.44 3.44 24.33
N LYS A 266 5.62 2.15 24.66
CA LYS A 266 6.91 1.63 25.14
C LYS A 266 7.94 1.52 24.01
N LEU A 267 7.49 1.18 22.79
CA LEU A 267 8.35 1.05 21.61
C LEU A 267 8.86 2.40 21.07
N GLN A 268 8.13 3.48 21.34
CA GLN A 268 8.51 4.85 20.89
C GLN A 268 9.39 5.61 21.87
N LYS A 269 9.59 5.13 23.10
CA LYS A 269 10.50 5.74 24.08
C LYS A 269 11.93 5.25 23.87
N ARG A 270 12.59 5.76 22.83
CA ARG A 270 14.05 5.80 22.71
C ARG A 270 14.48 7.18 22.24
#